data_e99c9b5e9dfc0f133cc0e58f64d5b887
#
_entry.id   e99c9b5e9dfc0f133cc0e58f64d5b887
#
_cell.length_a   1.000
_cell.length_b   1.000
_cell.length_c   1.000
_cell.angle_alpha   90.00
_cell.angle_beta   90.00
_cell.angle_gamma   90.00
#
_symmetry.space_group_name_H-M   'P 1'
#
loop_
_entity.id
_entity.type
_entity.pdbx_description
1 polymer ?
#
loop_
_entity_poly.entity_id
_entity_poly.type
_entity_poly.pdbx_seq_one_letter_code
_entity_poly.pdbx_strand_id
1 'polypeptide(L)'
;MKTDIQTKLKTLFDEKIKNRKAMFIPIAGVAAFMLVGYAGVDHENPEIVSSHIQIPYGEKFDTDAIDVVDNHDSRSELLVEADDDSLDVKQLGTYQVEVRATDQFNNTDVKTIQVDVVDEEAPKLKTLGANDGYYIEVPVYGSQDLSSYIKAVDNVDGDVTPFIESDKQLDTSKQGTQIINVSVSDNSGNTTEEAFKFFIADMQAPEIILKSGSDITVDYGSEFKWQDYVSISDNLDTNIEPKVEGTIDTKQLNQQKEMTIIATDGAGNSSKVTLNATVKDITGPNIVLSTNKVSVDKGSNVDLKPYITSAVDNLDGDMKDKISFNTIDTSTTGVKTATYTGVDSAGNKSEVQLQVEVTFSGERIVNTGLSKKGCPYVWGSTGPNSFDCSGFTQWVYRQNGIYIPRTSSEQKAAAKKVVSLSELEVGDILWRSGHVGIYIGNGQYVHAPHTGDVVKVSSGVGKFTCGLRYQ
;
A
#
# COMPACT_ATOMS: atom_id res chain seq x y z
N MET A 1 -48.87 -6.18 -15.71
CA MET A 1 -48.94 -6.23 -14.25
C MET A 1 -48.47 -4.96 -13.52
N LYS A 2 -47.92 -3.95 -14.25
CA LYS A 2 -47.50 -2.65 -13.66
C LYS A 2 -48.57 -1.55 -13.65
N THR A 3 -49.65 -1.70 -14.40
CA THR A 3 -50.72 -0.68 -14.55
C THR A 3 -51.85 -0.76 -13.51
N ASP A 4 -51.93 -1.86 -12.77
CA ASP A 4 -53.05 -2.11 -11.85
C ASP A 4 -52.78 -1.62 -10.40
N ILE A 5 -51.50 -1.45 -10.03
CA ILE A 5 -51.12 -0.99 -8.70
C ILE A 5 -51.16 0.55 -8.58
N GLN A 6 -50.87 1.26 -9.66
CA GLN A 6 -50.93 2.73 -9.67
C GLN A 6 -52.36 3.26 -9.59
N THR A 7 -53.32 2.54 -10.16
CA THR A 7 -54.73 2.94 -10.11
C THR A 7 -55.34 2.70 -8.73
N LYS A 8 -54.92 1.65 -8.02
CA LYS A 8 -55.40 1.36 -6.63
C LYS A 8 -54.79 2.31 -5.59
N LEU A 9 -53.57 2.77 -5.76
CA LEU A 9 -52.94 3.74 -4.86
C LEU A 9 -53.53 5.15 -5.03
N LYS A 10 -53.90 5.54 -6.25
CA LYS A 10 -54.52 6.84 -6.51
C LYS A 10 -55.93 6.93 -5.93
N THR A 11 -56.71 5.83 -5.97
CA THR A 11 -58.05 5.76 -5.34
C THR A 11 -58.01 5.76 -3.81
N LEU A 12 -56.98 5.18 -3.19
CA LEU A 12 -56.81 5.22 -1.74
C LEU A 12 -56.36 6.60 -1.23
N PHE A 13 -55.60 7.36 -2.05
CA PHE A 13 -55.17 8.71 -1.73
C PHE A 13 -56.35 9.71 -1.82
N ASP A 14 -57.16 9.60 -2.87
CA ASP A 14 -58.33 10.47 -3.06
C ASP A 14 -59.47 10.23 -2.04
N GLU A 15 -59.60 9.01 -1.47
CA GLU A 15 -60.55 8.72 -0.40
C GLU A 15 -60.11 9.27 0.97
N LYS A 16 -58.82 9.31 1.26
CA LYS A 16 -58.28 9.87 2.53
C LYS A 16 -58.39 11.39 2.62
N ILE A 17 -58.34 12.07 1.47
CA ILE A 17 -58.45 13.55 1.41
C ILE A 17 -59.92 13.98 1.53
N LYS A 18 -60.86 13.15 1.06
CA LYS A 18 -62.31 13.48 1.18
C LYS A 18 -62.88 13.36 2.58
N ASN A 19 -62.26 12.62 3.48
CA ASN A 19 -62.82 12.35 4.81
C ASN A 19 -62.29 13.30 5.93
N ARG A 20 -61.47 14.31 5.59
CA ARG A 20 -61.01 15.31 6.58
C ARG A 20 -61.68 16.69 6.48
N LYS A 21 -62.72 16.83 5.64
CA LYS A 21 -63.56 18.02 5.69
C LYS A 21 -64.91 17.61 6.26
N ALA A 22 -65.10 17.56 7.54
CA ALA A 22 -66.32 17.75 8.29
C ALA A 22 -66.21 17.18 9.70
N MET A 23 -65.83 17.98 10.63
CA MET A 23 -66.22 17.78 12.02
C MET A 23 -66.35 19.16 12.70
N PHE A 24 -67.31 19.92 12.25
CA PHE A 24 -67.88 20.98 13.06
C PHE A 24 -69.23 20.48 13.54
N ILE A 25 -69.40 20.37 14.83
CA ILE A 25 -70.69 20.09 15.47
C ILE A 25 -71.27 21.46 15.83
N PRO A 26 -72.42 21.89 15.23
CA PRO A 26 -73.11 23.04 15.72
C PRO A 26 -74.06 22.59 16.84
N ILE A 27 -73.94 23.17 18.01
CA ILE A 27 -75.04 23.08 19.03
C ILE A 27 -76.06 24.12 18.67
N ALA A 28 -77.13 23.69 18.04
CA ALA A 28 -78.28 24.52 17.78
C ALA A 28 -79.26 24.44 19.00
N GLY A 29 -79.43 25.53 19.67
CA GLY A 29 -80.49 25.72 20.57
C GLY A 29 -81.61 26.58 19.95
N VAL A 30 -82.70 25.91 19.55
CA VAL A 30 -83.90 26.55 18.97
C VAL A 30 -84.73 27.20 20.10
N ALA A 31 -85.01 28.46 19.98
CA ALA A 31 -86.22 29.04 20.57
C ALA A 31 -86.87 30.00 19.55
N ALA A 32 -87.88 29.51 18.86
CA ALA A 32 -88.71 30.31 18.00
C ALA A 32 -89.77 31.04 18.84
N PHE A 33 -89.85 32.35 18.75
CA PHE A 33 -91.04 33.11 19.06
C PHE A 33 -91.34 34.07 17.92
N MET A 34 -92.50 33.80 17.29
CA MET A 34 -93.12 34.74 16.34
C MET A 34 -93.82 35.90 17.12
N LEU A 35 -93.49 37.11 16.75
CA LEU A 35 -94.33 38.25 16.94
C LEU A 35 -94.24 39.18 15.71
N VAL A 36 -95.37 39.25 14.98
CA VAL A 36 -95.58 40.20 13.88
C VAL A 36 -95.89 41.54 14.48
N GLY A 37 -95.23 42.58 14.01
CA GLY A 37 -95.74 43.92 14.13
C GLY A 37 -94.67 44.97 14.46
N TYR A 38 -94.57 45.94 13.57
CA TYR A 38 -93.77 47.16 13.53
C TYR A 38 -92.40 46.97 12.89
N ALA A 39 -92.31 47.61 11.70
CA ALA A 39 -91.01 48.01 11.18
C ALA A 39 -90.43 49.03 12.17
N GLY A 40 -89.85 48.54 13.24
CA GLY A 40 -89.05 49.35 14.19
C GLY A 40 -87.59 49.38 13.75
N VAL A 41 -87.01 50.52 13.82
CA VAL A 41 -85.56 50.72 13.74
C VAL A 41 -84.91 49.80 14.76
N ASP A 42 -83.99 48.95 14.38
CA ASP A 42 -83.19 48.13 15.30
C ASP A 42 -82.35 49.03 16.18
N HIS A 43 -82.35 48.74 17.48
CA HIS A 43 -81.65 49.48 18.52
C HIS A 43 -80.72 48.57 19.36
N GLU A 44 -80.68 47.30 19.02
CA GLU A 44 -79.84 46.34 19.72
C GLU A 44 -78.50 46.24 18.96
N ASN A 45 -77.44 46.16 19.72
CA ASN A 45 -76.06 46.03 19.12
C ASN A 45 -75.87 44.53 18.70
N PRO A 46 -75.12 44.32 17.62
CA PRO A 46 -74.58 42.95 17.35
C PRO A 46 -73.73 42.52 18.56
N GLU A 47 -73.71 41.22 18.86
CA GLU A 47 -72.92 40.61 19.92
C GLU A 47 -71.75 39.84 19.31
N ILE A 48 -70.49 40.22 19.63
CA ILE A 48 -69.31 39.46 19.28
C ILE A 48 -69.21 38.30 20.26
N VAL A 49 -69.53 37.11 19.76
CA VAL A 49 -69.57 35.87 20.57
C VAL A 49 -68.16 35.35 20.80
N SER A 50 -67.32 35.38 19.75
CA SER A 50 -65.92 34.93 19.84
C SER A 50 -65.16 35.65 20.95
N SER A 51 -64.44 34.94 21.75
CA SER A 51 -63.53 35.44 22.76
C SER A 51 -62.08 35.02 22.53
N HIS A 52 -61.92 33.94 21.72
CA HIS A 52 -60.63 33.33 21.40
C HIS A 52 -60.69 32.69 20.00
N ILE A 53 -59.67 32.93 19.20
CA ILE A 53 -59.47 32.36 17.87
C ILE A 53 -58.04 31.85 17.77
N GLN A 54 -57.84 30.74 17.09
CA GLN A 54 -56.52 30.23 16.70
C GLN A 54 -56.32 30.41 15.19
N ILE A 55 -55.13 30.89 14.81
CA ILE A 55 -54.73 30.99 13.40
C ILE A 55 -53.40 30.30 13.18
N PRO A 56 -53.25 29.52 12.11
CA PRO A 56 -51.98 28.93 11.77
C PRO A 56 -50.93 29.96 11.44
N TYR A 57 -49.66 29.68 11.78
CA TYR A 57 -48.49 30.53 11.47
C TYR A 57 -48.45 30.90 10.01
N GLY A 58 -48.36 32.18 9.73
CA GLY A 58 -48.23 32.75 8.37
C GLY A 58 -49.57 32.89 7.63
N GLU A 59 -50.71 32.38 8.19
CA GLU A 59 -52.02 32.65 7.62
C GLU A 59 -52.53 34.05 8.00
N LYS A 60 -53.31 34.62 7.10
CA LYS A 60 -53.89 35.94 7.37
C LYS A 60 -55.06 35.82 8.39
N PHE A 61 -55.13 36.82 9.24
CA PHE A 61 -56.30 36.99 10.08
C PHE A 61 -57.51 37.29 9.21
N ASP A 62 -58.58 36.47 9.37
CA ASP A 62 -59.83 36.64 8.64
C ASP A 62 -60.96 36.96 9.59
N THR A 63 -61.59 38.11 9.43
CA THR A 63 -62.75 38.54 10.26
C THR A 63 -63.97 37.65 10.07
N ASP A 64 -64.02 36.85 8.98
CA ASP A 64 -65.09 35.87 8.77
C ASP A 64 -65.03 34.71 9.79
N ALA A 65 -63.86 34.50 10.42
CA ALA A 65 -63.72 33.49 11.49
C ALA A 65 -64.31 33.97 12.86
N ILE A 66 -64.74 35.23 12.95
CA ILE A 66 -65.30 35.79 14.17
C ILE A 66 -66.82 35.54 14.21
N ASP A 67 -67.27 34.83 15.21
CA ASP A 67 -68.67 34.61 15.44
C ASP A 67 -69.31 35.91 16.00
N VAL A 68 -70.22 36.43 15.21
CA VAL A 68 -71.07 37.59 15.61
C VAL A 68 -72.51 37.25 15.35
N VAL A 69 -73.37 37.54 16.33
CA VAL A 69 -74.80 37.35 16.23
C VAL A 69 -75.50 38.69 16.36
N ASP A 70 -76.61 38.77 15.70
CA ASP A 70 -77.48 39.93 15.76
C ASP A 70 -78.96 39.46 15.79
N ASN A 71 -79.90 40.29 16.37
CA ASN A 71 -81.26 39.98 16.45
C ASN A 71 -82.03 40.21 15.17
N HIS A 72 -81.51 41.01 14.24
CA HIS A 72 -82.11 41.43 13.01
C HIS A 72 -81.31 41.05 11.75
N ASP A 73 -80.04 41.29 11.77
CA ASP A 73 -79.11 41.15 10.63
C ASP A 73 -78.45 39.77 10.63
N SER A 74 -78.32 39.22 9.44
CA SER A 74 -77.46 37.99 9.26
C SER A 74 -76.01 38.33 9.32
N ARG A 75 -75.13 37.32 9.60
CA ARG A 75 -73.65 37.53 9.67
C ARG A 75 -73.09 38.22 8.41
N SER A 76 -73.65 37.97 7.22
CA SER A 76 -73.17 38.58 5.97
C SER A 76 -73.61 40.03 5.78
N GLU A 77 -74.52 40.54 6.62
CA GLU A 77 -75.05 41.87 6.58
C GLU A 77 -74.33 42.75 7.64
N LEU A 78 -73.59 42.11 8.59
CA LEU A 78 -72.80 42.79 9.62
C LEU A 78 -71.46 43.21 9.05
N LEU A 79 -71.06 44.46 9.28
CA LEU A 79 -69.69 44.89 9.03
C LEU A 79 -68.85 44.57 10.25
N VAL A 80 -67.89 43.61 10.06
CA VAL A 80 -66.95 43.25 11.11
C VAL A 80 -65.57 43.70 10.72
N GLU A 81 -65.01 44.59 11.54
CA GLU A 81 -63.69 45.18 11.39
C GLU A 81 -62.83 44.75 12.58
N ALA A 82 -61.54 44.59 12.36
CA ALA A 82 -60.58 44.31 13.42
C ALA A 82 -59.38 45.23 13.32
N ASP A 83 -58.90 45.68 14.49
CA ASP A 83 -57.62 46.34 14.63
C ASP A 83 -56.55 45.25 14.87
N ASP A 84 -55.97 44.76 13.80
CA ASP A 84 -54.98 43.69 13.77
C ASP A 84 -53.53 44.23 13.58
N ASP A 85 -53.32 45.52 13.70
CA ASP A 85 -51.98 46.16 13.53
C ASP A 85 -50.93 45.59 14.50
N SER A 86 -51.32 45.09 15.64
CA SER A 86 -50.42 44.48 16.63
C SER A 86 -50.20 42.95 16.41
N LEU A 87 -50.96 42.34 15.52
CA LEU A 87 -50.94 40.90 15.24
C LEU A 87 -49.85 40.55 14.24
N ASP A 88 -48.78 39.91 14.70
CA ASP A 88 -47.78 39.33 13.81
C ASP A 88 -48.04 37.86 13.57
N VAL A 89 -48.65 37.54 12.47
CA VAL A 89 -48.98 36.16 12.05
C VAL A 89 -47.73 35.28 11.76
N LYS A 90 -46.54 35.89 11.74
CA LYS A 90 -45.26 35.19 11.58
C LYS A 90 -44.50 35.03 12.89
N GLN A 91 -45.12 35.31 14.00
CA GLN A 91 -44.56 35.09 15.32
C GLN A 91 -45.61 34.33 16.18
N LEU A 92 -45.18 33.14 16.65
CA LEU A 92 -46.03 32.38 17.57
C LEU A 92 -46.29 33.16 18.84
N GLY A 93 -47.51 33.14 19.32
CA GLY A 93 -47.89 33.83 20.56
C GLY A 93 -49.38 34.16 20.65
N THR A 94 -49.71 34.82 21.77
CA THR A 94 -51.08 35.27 22.07
C THR A 94 -51.16 36.75 21.89
N TYR A 95 -52.06 37.21 21.05
CA TYR A 95 -52.32 38.61 20.72
C TYR A 95 -53.70 39.04 21.19
N GLN A 96 -53.86 40.32 21.43
CA GLN A 96 -55.15 40.92 21.73
C GLN A 96 -55.57 41.80 20.55
N VAL A 97 -56.71 41.48 19.95
CA VAL A 97 -57.22 42.19 18.78
C VAL A 97 -58.58 42.79 19.13
N GLU A 98 -58.72 44.10 18.94
CA GLU A 98 -59.97 44.81 19.09
C GLU A 98 -60.84 44.52 17.83
N VAL A 99 -62.02 44.00 18.05
CA VAL A 99 -62.99 43.71 17.01
C VAL A 99 -64.19 44.63 17.17
N ARG A 100 -64.65 45.19 16.07
CA ARG A 100 -65.85 45.99 15.97
C ARG A 100 -66.86 45.37 15.03
N ALA A 101 -68.05 45.08 15.51
CA ALA A 101 -69.19 44.64 14.74
C ALA A 101 -70.21 45.78 14.61
N THR A 102 -70.71 46.04 13.39
CA THR A 102 -71.67 47.08 13.13
C THR A 102 -72.80 46.50 12.27
N ASP A 103 -74.02 46.71 12.65
CA ASP A 103 -75.22 46.32 11.91
C ASP A 103 -75.64 47.34 10.86
N GLN A 104 -76.69 47.08 10.10
CA GLN A 104 -77.21 48.01 9.07
C GLN A 104 -77.85 49.28 9.63
N PHE A 105 -78.12 49.31 10.91
CA PHE A 105 -78.68 50.44 11.66
C PHE A 105 -77.60 51.25 12.39
N ASN A 106 -76.33 50.94 12.23
CA ASN A 106 -75.16 51.51 12.87
C ASN A 106 -75.10 51.24 14.41
N ASN A 107 -75.81 50.24 14.96
CA ASN A 107 -75.51 49.78 16.29
C ASN A 107 -74.17 49.02 16.27
N THR A 108 -73.38 49.19 17.31
CA THR A 108 -72.00 48.70 17.31
C THR A 108 -71.65 48.01 18.65
N ASP A 109 -71.02 46.85 18.53
CA ASP A 109 -70.30 46.18 19.62
C ASP A 109 -68.79 46.23 19.39
N VAL A 110 -68.03 46.42 20.46
CA VAL A 110 -66.55 46.43 20.44
C VAL A 110 -66.05 45.50 21.52
N LYS A 111 -65.27 44.50 21.12
CA LYS A 111 -64.73 43.51 22.04
C LYS A 111 -63.31 43.16 21.70
N THR A 112 -62.45 43.12 22.72
CA THR A 112 -61.11 42.59 22.54
C THR A 112 -61.17 41.06 22.61
N ILE A 113 -60.71 40.39 21.61
CA ILE A 113 -60.59 38.93 21.53
C ILE A 113 -59.11 38.52 21.62
N GLN A 114 -58.91 37.31 22.11
CA GLN A 114 -57.59 36.67 22.09
C GLN A 114 -57.41 35.96 20.75
N VAL A 115 -56.27 36.20 20.12
CA VAL A 115 -55.86 35.51 18.88
C VAL A 115 -54.52 34.78 19.15
N ASP A 116 -54.54 33.46 19.08
CA ASP A 116 -53.36 32.66 19.24
C ASP A 116 -52.82 32.26 17.83
N VAL A 117 -51.57 32.75 17.56
CA VAL A 117 -50.83 32.26 16.37
C VAL A 117 -50.13 30.96 16.78
N VAL A 118 -50.53 29.89 16.19
CA VAL A 118 -50.08 28.53 16.51
C VAL A 118 -49.43 27.86 15.32
N ASP A 119 -48.49 26.97 15.60
CA ASP A 119 -47.91 26.12 14.61
C ASP A 119 -48.64 24.77 14.58
N GLU A 120 -49.30 24.47 13.47
CA GLU A 120 -50.03 23.24 13.23
C GLU A 120 -49.43 22.39 12.09
N GLU A 121 -48.38 22.89 11.43
CA GLU A 121 -47.71 22.11 10.38
C GLU A 121 -46.62 21.24 10.99
N ALA A 122 -46.63 19.96 10.64
CA ALA A 122 -45.54 19.06 10.97
C ALA A 122 -44.34 19.24 10.02
N PRO A 123 -43.11 18.98 10.49
CA PRO A 123 -41.93 19.04 9.66
C PRO A 123 -42.03 18.22 8.38
N LYS A 124 -41.45 18.69 7.29
CA LYS A 124 -41.41 18.01 6.01
C LYS A 124 -40.08 17.31 5.82
N LEU A 125 -40.12 15.99 5.61
CA LEU A 125 -38.95 15.17 5.30
C LEU A 125 -38.61 15.25 3.80
N LYS A 126 -37.32 15.34 3.49
CA LYS A 126 -36.82 15.39 2.11
C LYS A 126 -35.56 14.54 1.99
N THR A 127 -35.52 13.66 0.99
CA THR A 127 -34.31 12.88 0.66
C THR A 127 -33.26 13.74 -0.03
N LEU A 128 -31.98 13.51 0.32
CA LEU A 128 -30.83 14.09 -0.33
C LEU A 128 -30.28 13.07 -1.33
N GLY A 129 -30.45 13.31 -2.63
CA GLY A 129 -29.86 12.46 -3.68
C GLY A 129 -30.58 11.13 -3.96
N ALA A 130 -31.89 11.05 -3.71
CA ALA A 130 -32.65 9.86 -4.07
C ALA A 130 -32.72 9.66 -5.60
N ASN A 131 -32.33 8.46 -6.04
CA ASN A 131 -32.56 8.02 -7.41
C ASN A 131 -33.98 7.49 -7.53
N ASP A 132 -34.74 7.95 -8.52
CA ASP A 132 -36.04 7.46 -8.96
C ASP A 132 -37.20 7.45 -7.93
N GLY A 133 -37.01 8.04 -6.75
CA GLY A 133 -38.08 8.17 -5.73
C GLY A 133 -38.46 6.88 -5.00
N TYR A 134 -37.76 5.76 -5.22
CA TYR A 134 -38.10 4.47 -4.61
C TYR A 134 -37.13 4.03 -3.51
N TYR A 135 -35.88 4.43 -3.55
CA TYR A 135 -34.89 4.09 -2.52
C TYR A 135 -33.71 5.07 -2.49
N ILE A 136 -33.03 5.13 -1.38
CA ILE A 136 -31.80 5.88 -1.16
C ILE A 136 -30.65 4.91 -1.31
N GLU A 137 -29.76 5.16 -2.30
CA GLU A 137 -28.54 4.37 -2.45
C GLU A 137 -27.48 4.80 -1.44
N VAL A 138 -26.88 3.82 -0.78
CA VAL A 138 -25.86 4.02 0.24
C VAL A 138 -24.68 3.10 -0.07
N PRO A 139 -23.46 3.62 -0.15
CA PRO A 139 -22.31 2.76 -0.32
C PRO A 139 -22.10 1.88 0.92
N VAL A 140 -21.64 0.65 0.70
CA VAL A 140 -21.19 -0.21 1.80
C VAL A 140 -20.08 0.53 2.58
N TYR A 141 -20.14 0.45 3.91
CA TYR A 141 -19.33 1.22 4.85
C TYR A 141 -19.48 2.74 4.74
N GLY A 142 -20.54 3.23 4.08
CA GLY A 142 -20.91 4.64 4.04
C GLY A 142 -21.40 5.15 5.40
N SER A 143 -21.85 6.41 5.41
CA SER A 143 -22.38 7.02 6.65
C SER A 143 -23.57 6.23 7.20
N GLN A 144 -23.61 6.04 8.50
CA GLN A 144 -24.76 5.49 9.23
C GLN A 144 -25.67 6.59 9.76
N ASP A 145 -25.25 7.85 9.65
CA ASP A 145 -26.02 9.01 10.06
C ASP A 145 -27.08 9.33 9.01
N LEU A 146 -28.35 9.25 9.39
CA LEU A 146 -29.49 9.51 8.52
C LEU A 146 -29.52 10.95 8.00
N SER A 147 -28.95 11.91 8.72
CA SER A 147 -28.83 13.31 8.30
C SER A 147 -28.00 13.48 7.02
N SER A 148 -27.16 12.48 6.68
CA SER A 148 -26.43 12.43 5.40
C SER A 148 -27.35 12.19 4.20
N TYR A 149 -28.56 11.67 4.43
CA TYR A 149 -29.47 11.19 3.39
C TYR A 149 -30.85 11.83 3.44
N ILE A 150 -31.25 12.32 4.60
CA ILE A 150 -32.58 12.88 4.86
C ILE A 150 -32.42 14.23 5.55
N LYS A 151 -33.19 15.19 5.09
CA LYS A 151 -33.33 16.50 5.68
C LYS A 151 -34.74 16.72 6.15
N ALA A 152 -34.92 17.33 7.33
CA ALA A 152 -36.20 17.74 7.89
C ALA A 152 -36.26 19.25 7.96
N VAL A 153 -37.33 19.81 7.45
CA VAL A 153 -37.54 21.27 7.48
C VAL A 153 -38.95 21.59 7.89
N ASP A 154 -39.06 22.49 8.83
CA ASP A 154 -40.31 22.99 9.35
C ASP A 154 -40.54 24.46 8.93
N ASN A 155 -41.79 24.88 8.87
CA ASN A 155 -42.17 26.25 8.46
C ASN A 155 -41.87 27.31 9.55
N VAL A 156 -41.83 26.93 10.82
CA VAL A 156 -41.57 27.80 11.97
C VAL A 156 -40.14 27.58 12.49
N ASP A 157 -39.78 26.32 12.77
CA ASP A 157 -38.50 25.98 13.40
C ASP A 157 -37.33 25.88 12.41
N GLY A 158 -37.63 25.88 11.12
CA GLY A 158 -36.60 25.80 10.08
C GLY A 158 -35.96 24.43 9.94
N ASP A 159 -34.64 24.33 10.08
CA ASP A 159 -33.92 23.05 9.95
C ASP A 159 -33.98 22.23 11.23
N VAL A 160 -34.87 21.22 11.26
CA VAL A 160 -35.07 20.28 12.37
C VAL A 160 -34.41 18.92 12.10
N THR A 161 -33.53 18.82 11.10
CA THR A 161 -32.77 17.61 10.77
C THR A 161 -32.05 16.97 11.98
N PRO A 162 -31.45 17.75 12.92
CA PRO A 162 -30.79 17.18 14.10
C PRO A 162 -31.72 16.44 15.08
N PHE A 163 -33.04 16.60 14.93
CA PHE A 163 -34.08 15.97 15.79
C PHE A 163 -34.68 14.76 15.14
N ILE A 164 -34.13 14.28 13.99
CA ILE A 164 -34.60 13.04 13.37
C ILE A 164 -34.29 11.85 14.29
N GLU A 165 -35.34 11.11 14.62
CA GLU A 165 -35.29 9.85 15.34
C GLU A 165 -35.61 8.68 14.38
N SER A 166 -35.17 7.48 14.73
CA SER A 166 -35.44 6.28 13.92
C SER A 166 -35.69 5.05 14.78
N ASP A 167 -36.47 4.12 14.24
CA ASP A 167 -36.80 2.84 14.90
C ASP A 167 -35.56 1.92 15.04
N LYS A 168 -34.56 2.09 14.20
CA LYS A 168 -33.28 1.34 14.22
C LYS A 168 -32.18 2.09 13.49
N GLN A 169 -30.94 1.74 13.81
CA GLN A 169 -29.76 2.28 13.14
C GLN A 169 -29.62 1.72 11.71
N LEU A 170 -29.18 2.54 10.78
CA LEU A 170 -28.78 2.13 9.43
C LEU A 170 -27.50 1.30 9.49
N ASP A 171 -27.56 0.01 9.12
CA ASP A 171 -26.39 -0.87 9.04
C ASP A 171 -25.81 -0.85 7.63
N THR A 172 -24.76 -0.04 7.44
CA THR A 172 -24.06 0.06 6.15
C THR A 172 -22.99 -1.03 5.93
N SER A 173 -22.80 -1.92 6.91
CA SER A 173 -21.80 -3.01 6.80
C SER A 173 -22.27 -4.19 5.95
N LYS A 174 -23.55 -4.26 5.62
CA LYS A 174 -24.16 -5.38 4.88
C LYS A 174 -24.92 -4.87 3.67
N GLN A 175 -24.60 -5.45 2.53
CA GLN A 175 -25.34 -5.22 1.29
C GLN A 175 -26.80 -5.65 1.41
N GLY A 176 -27.68 -4.94 0.73
CA GLY A 176 -29.10 -5.26 0.64
C GLY A 176 -30.00 -4.09 1.00
N THR A 177 -31.30 -4.37 1.10
CA THR A 177 -32.31 -3.36 1.37
C THR A 177 -32.65 -3.31 2.85
N GLN A 178 -32.70 -2.11 3.41
CA GLN A 178 -33.19 -1.83 4.76
C GLN A 178 -34.30 -0.79 4.69
N ILE A 179 -35.34 -1.00 5.49
CA ILE A 179 -36.44 -0.03 5.68
C ILE A 179 -36.26 0.54 7.09
N ILE A 180 -36.13 1.85 7.19
CA ILE A 180 -35.99 2.59 8.45
C ILE A 180 -37.21 3.48 8.59
N ASN A 181 -37.92 3.35 9.69
CA ASN A 181 -38.97 4.30 10.03
C ASN A 181 -38.37 5.48 10.77
N VAL A 182 -38.60 6.66 10.23
CA VAL A 182 -38.05 7.92 10.71
C VAL A 182 -39.19 8.76 11.26
N SER A 183 -38.95 9.39 12.41
CA SER A 183 -39.86 10.38 12.99
C SER A 183 -39.08 11.67 13.27
N VAL A 184 -39.77 12.78 13.15
CA VAL A 184 -39.24 14.11 13.53
C VAL A 184 -40.40 14.95 14.06
N SER A 185 -40.13 15.67 15.15
CA SER A 185 -41.08 16.60 15.75
C SER A 185 -40.50 18.01 15.77
N ASP A 186 -41.37 19.01 15.61
CA ASP A 186 -41.06 20.41 15.86
C ASP A 186 -41.16 20.77 17.37
N ASN A 187 -40.90 22.00 17.70
CA ASN A 187 -41.04 22.51 19.08
C ASN A 187 -42.50 22.67 19.52
N SER A 188 -43.45 22.71 18.57
CA SER A 188 -44.88 22.80 18.81
C SER A 188 -45.49 21.45 19.09
N GLY A 189 -44.75 20.34 18.81
CA GLY A 189 -45.18 18.96 19.03
C GLY A 189 -45.82 18.31 17.81
N ASN A 190 -45.86 18.97 16.66
CA ASN A 190 -46.31 18.35 15.44
C ASN A 190 -45.26 17.35 14.92
N THR A 191 -45.68 16.17 14.52
CA THR A 191 -44.76 15.07 14.19
C THR A 191 -45.04 14.51 12.80
N THR A 192 -43.96 14.25 12.07
CA THR A 192 -44.00 13.51 10.82
C THR A 192 -43.30 12.17 10.99
N GLU A 193 -43.96 11.10 10.52
CA GLU A 193 -43.40 9.74 10.46
C GLU A 193 -43.39 9.28 9.00
N GLU A 194 -42.25 8.74 8.56
CA GLU A 194 -42.11 8.23 7.19
C GLU A 194 -41.13 7.05 7.16
N ALA A 195 -41.42 6.05 6.30
CA ALA A 195 -40.55 4.91 6.10
C ALA A 195 -39.65 5.12 4.88
N PHE A 196 -38.35 5.14 5.10
CA PHE A 196 -37.36 5.25 4.05
C PHE A 196 -36.72 3.91 3.71
N LYS A 197 -36.57 3.65 2.43
CA LYS A 197 -35.97 2.45 1.91
C LYS A 197 -34.53 2.76 1.48
N PHE A 198 -33.56 2.18 2.18
CA PHE A 198 -32.14 2.29 1.87
C PHE A 198 -31.68 1.04 1.12
N PHE A 199 -30.91 1.23 0.07
CA PHE A 199 -30.28 0.16 -0.69
C PHE A 199 -28.77 0.27 -0.54
N ILE A 200 -28.20 -0.61 0.28
CA ILE A 200 -26.77 -0.65 0.56
C ILE A 200 -26.11 -1.48 -0.54
N ALA A 201 -25.27 -0.86 -1.34
CA ALA A 201 -24.59 -1.48 -2.47
C ALA A 201 -23.10 -1.18 -2.48
N ASP A 202 -22.36 -2.06 -3.12
CA ASP A 202 -20.98 -1.76 -3.46
C ASP A 202 -20.94 -0.79 -4.64
N MET A 203 -20.37 0.36 -4.40
CA MET A 203 -20.25 1.45 -5.39
C MET A 203 -18.79 1.82 -5.65
N GLN A 204 -17.86 1.11 -5.02
CA GLN A 204 -16.44 1.39 -5.13
C GLN A 204 -15.81 0.42 -6.13
N ALA A 205 -15.15 0.97 -7.15
CA ALA A 205 -14.40 0.15 -8.08
C ALA A 205 -13.08 -0.35 -7.45
N PRO A 206 -12.58 -1.51 -7.86
CA PRO A 206 -11.30 -2.02 -7.41
C PRO A 206 -10.17 -1.01 -7.61
N GLU A 207 -9.27 -0.89 -6.65
CA GLU A 207 -8.07 -0.08 -6.75
C GLU A 207 -6.95 -0.89 -7.40
N ILE A 208 -6.39 -0.35 -8.50
CA ILE A 208 -5.22 -0.92 -9.18
C ILE A 208 -4.00 -0.06 -8.86
N ILE A 209 -3.07 -0.60 -8.07
CA ILE A 209 -1.87 0.11 -7.63
C ILE A 209 -0.68 -0.32 -8.48
N LEU A 210 -0.03 0.63 -9.14
CA LEU A 210 1.24 0.45 -9.83
C LEU A 210 2.40 0.46 -8.82
N LYS A 211 3.21 -0.62 -8.79
CA LYS A 211 4.35 -0.76 -7.87
C LYS A 211 5.55 0.11 -8.27
N SER A 212 5.70 0.43 -9.57
CA SER A 212 6.87 1.13 -10.13
C SER A 212 6.54 2.15 -11.22
N GLY A 213 5.27 2.62 -11.26
CA GLY A 213 4.78 3.51 -12.32
C GLY A 213 4.28 2.76 -13.55
N SER A 214 3.77 3.50 -14.53
CA SER A 214 3.18 2.94 -15.75
C SER A 214 4.22 2.56 -16.82
N ASP A 215 5.35 3.27 -16.84
CA ASP A 215 6.43 3.01 -17.79
C ASP A 215 7.43 2.05 -17.16
N ILE A 216 7.49 0.84 -17.69
CA ILE A 216 8.34 -0.24 -17.17
C ILE A 216 9.37 -0.68 -18.19
N THR A 217 10.54 -1.09 -17.69
CA THR A 217 11.54 -1.76 -18.50
C THR A 217 11.52 -3.24 -18.16
N VAL A 218 11.46 -4.06 -19.19
CA VAL A 218 11.46 -5.54 -19.10
C VAL A 218 12.73 -6.07 -19.72
N ASP A 219 13.38 -6.98 -19.04
CA ASP A 219 14.62 -7.58 -19.55
C ASP A 219 14.36 -8.50 -20.74
N TYR A 220 15.25 -8.43 -21.72
CA TYR A 220 15.17 -9.26 -22.93
C TYR A 220 15.15 -10.75 -22.59
N GLY A 221 14.18 -11.50 -23.19
CA GLY A 221 14.06 -12.92 -23.01
C GLY A 221 13.58 -13.40 -21.63
N SER A 222 13.30 -12.47 -20.69
CA SER A 222 12.76 -12.82 -19.38
C SER A 222 11.30 -13.27 -19.44
N GLU A 223 10.83 -13.98 -18.44
CA GLU A 223 9.40 -14.27 -18.26
C GLU A 223 8.71 -12.99 -17.75
N PHE A 224 7.74 -12.48 -18.51
CA PHE A 224 6.97 -11.32 -18.11
C PHE A 224 5.73 -11.74 -17.32
N LYS A 225 5.58 -11.18 -16.10
CA LYS A 225 4.40 -11.33 -15.24
C LYS A 225 3.90 -9.97 -14.83
N TRP A 226 2.73 -9.58 -15.29
CA TRP A 226 2.14 -8.26 -14.92
C TRP A 226 1.95 -8.12 -13.41
N GLN A 227 1.74 -9.22 -12.67
CA GLN A 227 1.59 -9.25 -11.21
C GLN A 227 2.80 -8.71 -10.47
N ASP A 228 3.98 -8.72 -11.10
CA ASP A 228 5.18 -8.14 -10.51
C ASP A 228 5.12 -6.60 -10.44
N TYR A 229 4.30 -5.98 -11.31
CA TYR A 229 4.19 -4.53 -11.46
C TYR A 229 2.91 -3.93 -10.88
N VAL A 230 1.89 -4.76 -10.62
CA VAL A 230 0.55 -4.29 -10.22
C VAL A 230 0.04 -5.10 -9.04
N SER A 231 -0.67 -4.44 -8.16
CA SER A 231 -1.52 -5.07 -7.14
C SER A 231 -2.96 -4.56 -7.29
N ILE A 232 -3.92 -5.43 -7.01
CA ILE A 232 -5.35 -5.13 -7.08
C ILE A 232 -5.95 -5.39 -5.71
N SER A 233 -6.76 -4.46 -5.24
CA SER A 233 -7.50 -4.57 -3.98
C SER A 233 -8.87 -3.94 -4.12
N ASP A 234 -9.78 -4.37 -3.27
CA ASP A 234 -11.14 -3.84 -3.21
C ASP A 234 -11.64 -3.81 -1.76
N ASN A 235 -12.68 -3.03 -1.50
CA ASN A 235 -13.26 -2.88 -0.17
C ASN A 235 -14.06 -4.12 0.28
N LEU A 236 -14.58 -4.91 -0.66
CA LEU A 236 -15.40 -6.10 -0.40
C LEU A 236 -14.84 -7.36 -1.03
N ASP A 237 -14.39 -7.28 -2.27
CA ASP A 237 -13.96 -8.44 -3.04
C ASP A 237 -12.50 -8.75 -2.79
N THR A 238 -12.21 -9.96 -2.29
CA THR A 238 -10.86 -10.39 -1.95
C THR A 238 -10.09 -11.05 -3.09
N ASN A 239 -10.81 -11.54 -4.11
CA ASN A 239 -10.23 -12.27 -5.24
C ASN A 239 -10.78 -11.74 -6.56
N ILE A 240 -10.16 -10.67 -7.06
CA ILE A 240 -10.52 -10.09 -8.36
C ILE A 240 -9.57 -10.63 -9.42
N GLU A 241 -10.10 -11.35 -10.39
CA GLU A 241 -9.36 -11.76 -11.56
C GLU A 241 -9.49 -10.69 -12.65
N PRO A 242 -8.42 -9.96 -12.97
CA PRO A 242 -8.51 -8.90 -13.96
C PRO A 242 -8.52 -9.47 -15.39
N LYS A 243 -9.21 -8.78 -16.27
CA LYS A 243 -9.05 -8.94 -17.70
C LYS A 243 -7.77 -8.24 -18.14
N VAL A 244 -6.87 -8.96 -18.82
CA VAL A 244 -5.63 -8.41 -19.36
C VAL A 244 -5.73 -8.32 -20.87
N GLU A 245 -5.51 -7.12 -21.40
CA GLU A 245 -5.50 -6.86 -22.84
C GLU A 245 -4.10 -6.44 -23.29
N GLY A 246 -3.64 -7.03 -24.37
CA GLY A 246 -2.27 -6.87 -24.88
C GLY A 246 -1.34 -7.99 -24.41
N THR A 247 -0.18 -8.09 -25.05
CA THR A 247 0.88 -9.05 -24.72
C THR A 247 2.24 -8.38 -24.86
N ILE A 248 3.17 -8.74 -23.97
CA ILE A 248 4.56 -8.29 -24.03
C ILE A 248 5.42 -9.45 -24.52
N ASP A 249 5.94 -9.32 -25.74
CA ASP A 249 6.94 -10.24 -26.26
C ASP A 249 8.33 -9.75 -25.87
N THR A 250 8.91 -10.37 -24.85
CA THR A 250 10.22 -10.01 -24.31
C THR A 250 11.39 -10.28 -25.25
N LYS A 251 11.16 -10.91 -26.40
CA LYS A 251 12.19 -11.14 -27.45
C LYS A 251 12.24 -10.04 -28.50
N GLN A 252 11.49 -8.96 -28.34
CA GLN A 252 11.46 -7.84 -29.27
C GLN A 252 12.05 -6.58 -28.62
N LEU A 253 13.34 -6.34 -28.85
CA LEU A 253 14.07 -5.19 -28.32
C LEU A 253 13.52 -3.84 -28.78
N ASN A 254 13.57 -2.86 -27.89
CA ASN A 254 13.28 -1.45 -28.14
C ASN A 254 11.88 -1.14 -28.68
N GLN A 255 10.97 -2.08 -28.61
CA GLN A 255 9.56 -1.84 -28.90
C GLN A 255 8.84 -1.48 -27.59
N GLN A 256 8.13 -0.37 -27.63
CA GLN A 256 7.17 -0.04 -26.61
C GLN A 256 5.87 -0.78 -26.89
N LYS A 257 5.35 -1.49 -25.90
CA LYS A 257 4.09 -2.22 -25.96
C LYS A 257 3.23 -1.83 -24.78
N GLU A 258 1.94 -1.69 -25.07
CA GLU A 258 0.95 -1.39 -24.05
C GLU A 258 0.25 -2.69 -23.61
N MET A 259 0.02 -2.78 -22.30
CA MET A 259 -0.81 -3.81 -21.68
C MET A 259 -1.81 -3.12 -20.78
N THR A 260 -3.09 -3.35 -21.00
CA THR A 260 -4.16 -2.81 -20.17
C THR A 260 -4.69 -3.88 -19.24
N ILE A 261 -4.75 -3.55 -17.96
CA ILE A 261 -5.28 -4.39 -16.90
C ILE A 261 -6.59 -3.77 -16.44
N ILE A 262 -7.68 -4.51 -16.50
CA ILE A 262 -9.03 -4.09 -16.15
C ILE A 262 -9.50 -4.97 -15.00
N ALA A 263 -9.74 -4.37 -13.85
CA ALA A 263 -10.31 -5.04 -12.69
C ALA A 263 -11.79 -4.69 -12.56
N THR A 264 -12.62 -5.70 -12.37
CA THR A 264 -14.07 -5.54 -12.18
C THR A 264 -14.46 -6.36 -10.96
N ASP A 265 -15.17 -5.73 -10.01
CA ASP A 265 -15.69 -6.39 -8.82
C ASP A 265 -16.97 -7.19 -9.09
N GLY A 266 -17.50 -7.83 -8.06
CA GLY A 266 -18.73 -8.61 -8.12
C GLY A 266 -19.99 -7.74 -8.32
N ALA A 267 -19.92 -6.46 -8.03
CA ALA A 267 -21.01 -5.49 -8.24
C ALA A 267 -21.02 -4.90 -9.65
N GLY A 268 -19.91 -5.04 -10.40
CA GLY A 268 -19.74 -4.54 -11.75
C GLY A 268 -19.01 -3.20 -11.84
N ASN A 269 -18.50 -2.66 -10.72
CA ASN A 269 -17.65 -1.47 -10.78
C ASN A 269 -16.29 -1.86 -11.35
N SER A 270 -15.71 -0.99 -12.14
CA SER A 270 -14.49 -1.30 -12.88
C SER A 270 -13.47 -0.19 -12.83
N SER A 271 -12.20 -0.59 -12.72
CA SER A 271 -11.06 0.29 -12.91
C SER A 271 -10.10 -0.29 -13.95
N LYS A 272 -9.23 0.54 -14.49
CA LYS A 272 -8.23 0.12 -15.47
C LYS A 272 -6.93 0.88 -15.32
N VAL A 273 -5.83 0.21 -15.65
CA VAL A 273 -4.50 0.82 -15.76
C VAL A 273 -3.81 0.29 -17.01
N THR A 274 -2.93 1.10 -17.60
CA THR A 274 -2.10 0.69 -18.74
C THR A 274 -0.63 0.71 -18.32
N LEU A 275 0.07 -0.40 -18.57
CA LEU A 275 1.52 -0.52 -18.48
C LEU A 275 2.13 -0.29 -19.87
N ASN A 276 3.12 0.57 -19.95
CA ASN A 276 3.92 0.83 -21.15
C ASN A 276 5.25 0.10 -20.99
N ALA A 277 5.36 -1.11 -21.50
CA ALA A 277 6.55 -1.93 -21.37
C ALA A 277 7.53 -1.66 -22.52
N THR A 278 8.77 -1.36 -22.18
CA THR A 278 9.88 -1.32 -23.15
C THR A 278 10.84 -2.47 -22.85
N VAL A 279 11.05 -3.33 -23.83
CA VAL A 279 11.99 -4.44 -23.70
C VAL A 279 13.42 -3.94 -23.98
N LYS A 280 14.29 -4.11 -23.00
CA LYS A 280 15.73 -3.78 -23.12
C LYS A 280 16.55 -4.92 -22.56
N ASP A 281 17.78 -5.04 -22.99
CA ASP A 281 18.76 -5.84 -22.30
C ASP A 281 19.32 -5.01 -21.14
N ILE A 282 19.10 -5.46 -19.91
CA ILE A 282 19.48 -4.77 -18.68
C ILE A 282 20.29 -5.64 -17.71
N THR A 283 20.56 -6.88 -18.10
CA THR A 283 21.36 -7.82 -17.30
C THR A 283 22.63 -8.19 -18.04
N GLY A 284 23.74 -8.17 -17.33
CA GLY A 284 25.02 -8.62 -17.90
C GLY A 284 25.18 -10.14 -17.83
N PRO A 285 26.22 -10.69 -18.51
CA PRO A 285 26.40 -12.13 -18.67
C PRO A 285 26.51 -12.85 -17.32
N ASN A 286 25.84 -13.99 -17.21
CA ASN A 286 25.95 -14.87 -16.04
C ASN A 286 27.25 -15.68 -16.14
N ILE A 287 28.27 -15.29 -15.35
CA ILE A 287 29.58 -15.91 -15.31
C ILE A 287 29.61 -17.00 -14.25
N VAL A 288 29.88 -18.24 -14.65
CA VAL A 288 30.00 -19.39 -13.77
C VAL A 288 31.42 -19.91 -13.75
N LEU A 289 32.02 -20.01 -12.59
CA LEU A 289 33.34 -20.59 -12.37
C LEU A 289 33.23 -22.05 -11.91
N SER A 290 34.22 -22.87 -12.26
CA SER A 290 34.34 -24.28 -11.82
C SER A 290 34.61 -24.42 -10.30
N THR A 291 35.19 -23.39 -9.70
CA THR A 291 35.48 -23.30 -8.26
C THR A 291 35.56 -21.84 -7.84
N ASN A 292 35.35 -21.58 -6.56
CA ASN A 292 35.53 -20.27 -5.96
C ASN A 292 36.89 -20.07 -5.26
N LYS A 293 37.71 -21.13 -5.18
CA LYS A 293 39.05 -21.11 -4.57
C LYS A 293 40.01 -22.06 -5.27
N VAL A 294 41.24 -21.59 -5.48
CA VAL A 294 42.36 -22.39 -5.99
C VAL A 294 43.64 -22.12 -5.17
N SER A 295 44.50 -23.09 -5.10
CA SER A 295 45.85 -22.91 -4.49
C SER A 295 46.90 -23.00 -5.56
N VAL A 296 47.87 -22.08 -5.54
CA VAL A 296 48.95 -21.99 -6.50
C VAL A 296 50.27 -21.72 -5.80
N ASP A 297 51.34 -22.15 -6.41
CA ASP A 297 52.69 -21.92 -5.85
C ASP A 297 53.14 -20.46 -6.02
N LYS A 298 53.83 -19.96 -5.03
CA LYS A 298 54.50 -18.67 -5.09
C LYS A 298 55.42 -18.60 -6.32
N GLY A 299 55.23 -17.52 -7.12
CA GLY A 299 56.01 -17.26 -8.35
C GLY A 299 55.57 -18.11 -9.54
N SER A 300 54.46 -18.84 -9.45
CA SER A 300 53.88 -19.54 -10.60
C SER A 300 53.09 -18.57 -11.50
N ASN A 301 52.96 -18.90 -12.78
CA ASN A 301 52.03 -18.20 -13.66
C ASN A 301 50.65 -18.86 -13.51
N VAL A 302 49.63 -18.07 -13.28
CA VAL A 302 48.27 -18.54 -13.10
C VAL A 302 47.48 -18.28 -14.38
N ASP A 303 47.06 -19.33 -15.06
CA ASP A 303 46.07 -19.20 -16.13
C ASP A 303 44.65 -19.25 -15.53
N LEU A 304 43.94 -18.14 -15.65
CA LEU A 304 42.60 -17.97 -15.08
C LEU A 304 41.49 -18.41 -16.05
N LYS A 305 41.77 -18.54 -17.36
CA LYS A 305 40.78 -18.88 -18.38
C LYS A 305 40.09 -20.25 -18.15
N PRO A 306 40.84 -21.33 -17.78
CA PRO A 306 40.23 -22.64 -17.58
C PRO A 306 39.19 -22.73 -16.46
N TYR A 307 39.17 -21.77 -15.55
CA TYR A 307 38.17 -21.77 -14.45
C TYR A 307 36.81 -21.27 -14.87
N ILE A 308 36.68 -20.64 -16.05
CA ILE A 308 35.37 -20.22 -16.58
C ILE A 308 34.65 -21.45 -17.14
N THR A 309 33.55 -21.89 -16.48
CA THR A 309 32.72 -22.99 -16.95
C THR A 309 31.77 -22.50 -18.05
N SER A 310 31.09 -21.38 -17.78
CA SER A 310 30.21 -20.72 -18.75
C SER A 310 30.15 -19.23 -18.49
N ALA A 311 29.80 -18.47 -19.51
CA ALA A 311 29.43 -17.08 -19.42
C ALA A 311 28.35 -16.85 -20.48
N VAL A 312 27.10 -16.77 -20.06
CA VAL A 312 25.99 -16.70 -21.00
C VAL A 312 25.16 -15.44 -20.70
N ASP A 313 24.91 -14.70 -21.72
CA ASP A 313 24.05 -13.53 -21.70
C ASP A 313 22.71 -13.85 -22.39
N ASN A 314 21.64 -13.18 -21.94
CA ASN A 314 20.28 -13.40 -22.45
C ASN A 314 20.12 -12.95 -23.92
N LEU A 315 20.85 -11.90 -24.34
CA LEU A 315 20.83 -11.36 -25.69
C LEU A 315 22.03 -11.81 -26.52
N ASP A 316 23.26 -11.67 -25.97
CA ASP A 316 24.51 -11.91 -26.68
C ASP A 316 24.92 -13.40 -26.74
N GLY A 317 24.24 -14.26 -25.96
CA GLY A 317 24.51 -15.70 -25.92
C GLY A 317 25.81 -16.05 -25.22
N ASP A 318 26.65 -16.94 -25.83
CA ASP A 318 27.89 -17.37 -25.21
C ASP A 318 28.97 -16.28 -25.29
N MET A 319 29.38 -15.78 -24.14
CA MET A 319 30.38 -14.75 -23.98
C MET A 319 31.70 -15.23 -23.32
N LYS A 320 31.90 -16.55 -23.20
CA LYS A 320 33.02 -17.13 -22.48
C LYS A 320 34.37 -16.56 -22.94
N ASP A 321 34.55 -16.33 -24.22
CA ASP A 321 35.81 -15.78 -24.79
C ASP A 321 35.93 -14.27 -24.64
N LYS A 322 34.88 -13.56 -24.24
CA LYS A 322 34.84 -12.13 -24.02
C LYS A 322 35.05 -11.73 -22.54
N ILE A 323 35.19 -12.71 -21.64
CA ILE A 323 35.39 -12.43 -20.22
C ILE A 323 36.84 -11.98 -20.01
N SER A 324 37.00 -10.84 -19.41
CA SER A 324 38.29 -10.29 -18.96
C SER A 324 38.54 -10.61 -17.48
N PHE A 325 39.83 -10.65 -17.11
CA PHE A 325 40.19 -10.84 -15.70
C PHE A 325 41.52 -10.12 -15.39
N ASN A 326 41.70 -9.75 -14.12
CA ASN A 326 42.94 -9.12 -13.67
C ASN A 326 44.04 -10.17 -13.52
N THR A 327 45.31 -9.71 -13.62
CA THR A 327 46.47 -10.55 -13.32
C THR A 327 46.64 -10.78 -11.83
N ILE A 328 47.14 -11.95 -11.45
CA ILE A 328 47.40 -12.29 -10.05
C ILE A 328 48.91 -12.19 -9.77
N ASP A 329 49.29 -11.37 -8.82
CA ASP A 329 50.66 -11.32 -8.31
C ASP A 329 50.91 -12.50 -7.37
N THR A 330 51.66 -13.49 -7.88
CA THR A 330 52.09 -14.65 -7.11
C THR A 330 53.45 -14.48 -6.44
N SER A 331 54.08 -13.30 -6.52
CA SER A 331 55.40 -13.06 -5.92
C SER A 331 55.38 -13.12 -4.37
N THR A 332 54.22 -12.91 -3.76
CA THR A 332 54.02 -12.98 -2.31
C THR A 332 52.96 -13.98 -1.96
N THR A 333 53.14 -14.74 -0.85
CA THR A 333 52.15 -15.68 -0.32
C THR A 333 50.93 -14.94 0.25
N GLY A 334 49.81 -15.64 0.35
CA GLY A 334 48.54 -15.15 0.88
C GLY A 334 47.41 -15.26 -0.13
N VAL A 335 46.19 -14.87 0.31
CA VAL A 335 45.00 -14.91 -0.53
C VAL A 335 44.98 -13.68 -1.44
N LYS A 336 44.85 -13.90 -2.73
CA LYS A 336 44.64 -12.89 -3.77
C LYS A 336 43.28 -13.12 -4.40
N THR A 337 42.72 -12.08 -5.01
CA THR A 337 41.41 -12.15 -5.68
C THR A 337 41.57 -11.97 -7.18
N ALA A 338 41.15 -12.95 -7.93
CA ALA A 338 40.91 -12.80 -9.36
C ALA A 338 39.48 -12.36 -9.60
N THR A 339 39.28 -11.23 -10.26
CA THR A 339 37.99 -10.72 -10.66
C THR A 339 37.79 -10.97 -12.15
N TYR A 340 36.76 -11.72 -12.48
CA TYR A 340 36.32 -11.94 -13.85
C TYR A 340 35.22 -10.94 -14.16
N THR A 341 35.35 -10.24 -15.26
CA THR A 341 34.44 -9.18 -15.69
C THR A 341 33.94 -9.48 -17.09
N GLY A 342 32.63 -9.55 -17.25
CA GLY A 342 31.95 -9.60 -18.53
C GLY A 342 31.17 -8.29 -18.75
N VAL A 343 31.18 -7.80 -19.96
CA VAL A 343 30.37 -6.66 -20.44
C VAL A 343 29.72 -7.07 -21.74
N ASP A 344 28.40 -7.02 -21.79
CA ASP A 344 27.63 -7.36 -22.98
C ASP A 344 27.63 -6.21 -24.02
N SER A 345 26.89 -6.39 -25.11
CA SER A 345 26.77 -5.39 -26.16
C SER A 345 25.89 -4.19 -25.78
N ALA A 346 25.04 -4.35 -24.78
CA ALA A 346 24.21 -3.27 -24.22
C ALA A 346 24.96 -2.43 -23.19
N GLY A 347 26.13 -2.90 -22.71
CA GLY A 347 26.96 -2.25 -21.73
C GLY A 347 26.70 -2.71 -20.29
N ASN A 348 25.88 -3.75 -20.08
CA ASN A 348 25.66 -4.28 -18.73
C ASN A 348 26.88 -5.10 -18.30
N LYS A 349 27.24 -4.96 -17.03
CA LYS A 349 28.46 -5.53 -16.46
C LYS A 349 28.13 -6.57 -15.40
N SER A 350 28.84 -7.70 -15.46
CA SER A 350 28.84 -8.73 -14.41
C SER A 350 30.24 -8.98 -13.91
N GLU A 351 30.38 -9.27 -12.62
CA GLU A 351 31.67 -9.64 -12.00
C GLU A 351 31.51 -10.85 -11.08
N VAL A 352 32.51 -11.77 -11.16
CA VAL A 352 32.62 -12.92 -10.27
C VAL A 352 34.04 -13.03 -9.78
N GLN A 353 34.25 -13.45 -8.54
CA GLN A 353 35.55 -13.53 -7.90
C GLN A 353 35.97 -14.98 -7.65
N LEU A 354 37.27 -15.23 -7.91
CA LEU A 354 38.01 -16.45 -7.54
C LEU A 354 39.06 -16.11 -6.50
N GLN A 355 39.06 -16.81 -5.38
CA GLN A 355 40.16 -16.71 -4.41
C GLN A 355 41.35 -17.55 -4.87
N VAL A 356 42.49 -16.91 -5.03
CA VAL A 356 43.76 -17.55 -5.37
C VAL A 356 44.66 -17.52 -4.13
N GLU A 357 44.80 -18.65 -3.46
CA GLU A 357 45.68 -18.81 -2.33
C GLU A 357 47.09 -19.10 -2.83
N VAL A 358 47.96 -18.10 -2.75
CA VAL A 358 49.38 -18.26 -3.10
C VAL A 358 50.11 -18.89 -1.91
N THR A 359 50.52 -20.14 -2.07
CA THR A 359 51.20 -20.91 -1.03
C THR A 359 52.66 -21.07 -1.39
N PHE A 360 53.46 -21.39 -0.44
CA PHE A 360 54.82 -21.78 -0.68
C PHE A 360 54.92 -23.30 -0.73
N SER A 361 55.29 -23.85 -1.87
CA SER A 361 55.52 -25.29 -1.98
C SER A 361 56.98 -25.63 -1.68
N GLY A 362 57.17 -26.51 -0.73
CA GLY A 362 58.52 -27.09 -0.44
C GLY A 362 59.07 -27.91 -1.59
N GLU A 363 58.21 -28.38 -2.51
CA GLU A 363 58.61 -29.15 -3.71
C GLU A 363 59.48 -28.33 -4.63
N ARG A 364 59.29 -27.00 -4.76
CA ARG A 364 60.15 -26.13 -5.57
C ARG A 364 61.56 -26.09 -5.02
N ILE A 365 61.71 -26.02 -3.68
CA ILE A 365 63.01 -26.09 -3.01
C ILE A 365 63.66 -27.44 -3.33
N VAL A 366 62.93 -28.54 -3.19
CA VAL A 366 63.38 -29.87 -3.49
C VAL A 366 63.82 -30.02 -4.94
N ASN A 367 62.97 -29.61 -5.89
CA ASN A 367 63.27 -29.70 -7.32
C ASN A 367 64.53 -28.88 -7.67
N THR A 368 64.67 -27.68 -7.09
CA THR A 368 65.87 -26.85 -7.24
C THR A 368 67.09 -27.58 -6.67
N GLY A 369 66.99 -28.20 -5.51
CA GLY A 369 68.06 -28.99 -4.92
C GLY A 369 68.42 -30.22 -5.73
N LEU A 370 67.40 -30.97 -6.18
CA LEU A 370 67.63 -32.17 -7.03
C LEU A 370 68.27 -31.86 -8.38
N SER A 371 68.01 -30.67 -8.96
CA SER A 371 68.65 -30.23 -10.19
C SER A 371 70.19 -30.07 -10.08
N LYS A 372 70.71 -30.08 -8.85
CA LYS A 372 72.14 -29.97 -8.57
C LYS A 372 72.77 -31.29 -8.18
N LYS A 373 72.11 -32.42 -8.33
CA LYS A 373 72.75 -33.72 -8.13
C LYS A 373 73.94 -33.92 -9.01
N GLY A 374 75.05 -34.44 -8.44
CA GLY A 374 76.29 -34.66 -9.13
C GLY A 374 77.24 -33.45 -9.08
N CYS A 375 76.88 -32.27 -8.61
CA CYS A 375 77.77 -31.16 -8.37
C CYS A 375 78.78 -31.53 -7.26
N PRO A 376 80.06 -31.27 -7.44
CA PRO A 376 81.05 -31.64 -6.45
C PRO A 376 80.97 -30.85 -5.15
N TYR A 377 81.26 -31.53 -4.02
CA TYR A 377 81.45 -30.84 -2.75
C TYR A 377 82.82 -30.11 -2.76
N VAL A 378 82.77 -28.82 -2.46
CA VAL A 378 83.98 -27.99 -2.25
C VAL A 378 83.72 -27.11 -1.03
N TRP A 379 84.59 -27.25 -0.03
CA TRP A 379 84.50 -26.46 1.22
C TRP A 379 84.45 -24.98 0.94
N GLY A 380 83.53 -24.20 1.50
CA GLY A 380 83.34 -22.79 1.35
C GLY A 380 82.59 -22.39 0.05
N SER A 381 82.23 -23.32 -0.80
CA SER A 381 81.57 -23.02 -2.09
C SER A 381 80.06 -22.83 -1.92
N THR A 382 79.49 -21.86 -2.67
CA THR A 382 78.09 -21.44 -2.62
C THR A 382 77.33 -21.66 -3.95
N GLY A 383 77.89 -22.41 -4.90
CA GLY A 383 77.29 -22.69 -6.19
C GLY A 383 77.72 -21.70 -7.31
N PRO A 384 77.17 -21.86 -8.52
CA PRO A 384 76.14 -22.81 -8.93
C PRO A 384 76.66 -24.23 -9.30
N ASN A 385 77.98 -24.42 -9.42
CA ASN A 385 78.60 -25.63 -9.98
C ASN A 385 79.32 -26.50 -8.92
N SER A 386 79.47 -26.00 -7.68
CA SER A 386 80.05 -26.74 -6.54
C SER A 386 79.48 -26.16 -5.24
N PHE A 387 79.45 -26.95 -4.16
CA PHE A 387 78.78 -26.57 -2.92
C PHE A 387 79.47 -27.18 -1.71
N ASP A 388 79.49 -26.47 -0.59
CA ASP A 388 79.50 -27.13 0.70
C ASP A 388 78.09 -27.33 1.21
N CYS A 389 77.87 -27.97 2.36
CA CYS A 389 76.54 -28.32 2.82
C CYS A 389 75.57 -27.14 3.05
N SER A 390 76.04 -26.05 3.68
CA SER A 390 75.29 -24.84 3.96
C SER A 390 75.24 -23.88 2.78
N GLY A 391 76.27 -23.86 1.94
CA GLY A 391 76.20 -23.13 0.68
C GLY A 391 75.27 -23.72 -0.31
N PHE A 392 75.07 -25.04 -0.30
CA PHE A 392 74.02 -25.73 -1.07
C PHE A 392 72.61 -25.31 -0.62
N THR A 393 72.30 -25.42 0.65
CA THR A 393 71.01 -25.01 1.18
C THR A 393 70.78 -23.51 0.92
N GLN A 394 71.76 -22.65 1.17
CA GLN A 394 71.72 -21.21 0.90
C GLN A 394 71.35 -20.92 -0.58
N TRP A 395 72.09 -21.57 -1.50
CA TRP A 395 71.88 -21.37 -2.94
C TRP A 395 70.48 -21.81 -3.36
N VAL A 396 70.04 -23.00 -2.93
CA VAL A 396 68.72 -23.55 -3.25
C VAL A 396 67.61 -22.64 -2.75
N TYR A 397 67.68 -22.21 -1.50
CA TYR A 397 66.67 -21.31 -0.94
C TYR A 397 66.67 -19.95 -1.64
N ARG A 398 67.86 -19.39 -1.95
CA ARG A 398 67.97 -18.12 -2.71
C ARG A 398 67.33 -18.22 -4.11
N GLN A 399 67.47 -19.33 -4.82
CA GLN A 399 66.81 -19.55 -6.12
C GLN A 399 65.30 -19.54 -5.98
N ASN A 400 64.80 -19.82 -4.81
CA ASN A 400 63.37 -19.80 -4.49
C ASN A 400 62.93 -18.50 -3.78
N GLY A 401 63.79 -17.45 -3.82
CA GLY A 401 63.49 -16.13 -3.23
C GLY A 401 63.54 -16.08 -1.70
N ILE A 402 64.17 -17.06 -1.06
CA ILE A 402 64.36 -17.09 0.38
C ILE A 402 65.80 -16.88 0.69
N TYR A 403 66.14 -15.81 1.43
CA TYR A 403 67.50 -15.49 1.85
C TYR A 403 67.76 -16.12 3.22
N ILE A 404 68.73 -17.02 3.26
CA ILE A 404 69.18 -17.66 4.51
C ILE A 404 70.67 -17.42 4.72
N PRO A 405 71.16 -17.44 5.96
CA PRO A 405 72.57 -17.19 6.28
C PRO A 405 73.54 -18.20 5.64
N ARG A 406 74.78 -17.86 5.67
CA ARG A 406 75.83 -18.67 5.02
C ARG A 406 76.15 -19.98 5.75
N THR A 407 76.28 -19.95 7.03
CA THR A 407 76.71 -21.14 7.80
C THR A 407 75.58 -21.93 8.38
N SER A 408 75.76 -23.24 8.58
CA SER A 408 74.76 -24.10 9.14
C SER A 408 74.25 -23.69 10.53
N SER A 409 75.13 -23.09 11.36
CA SER A 409 74.78 -22.57 12.68
C SER A 409 73.95 -21.31 12.60
N GLU A 410 74.29 -20.37 11.71
CA GLU A 410 73.46 -19.16 11.47
C GLU A 410 72.15 -19.53 10.83
N GLN A 411 72.11 -20.51 9.93
CA GLN A 411 70.86 -21.02 9.36
C GLN A 411 69.92 -21.53 10.46
N LYS A 412 70.43 -22.26 11.47
CA LYS A 412 69.61 -22.65 12.61
C LYS A 412 69.08 -21.44 13.40
N ALA A 413 69.98 -20.48 13.66
CA ALA A 413 69.65 -19.30 14.43
C ALA A 413 68.61 -18.40 13.75
N ALA A 414 68.57 -18.35 12.41
CA ALA A 414 67.70 -17.52 11.60
C ALA A 414 66.42 -18.23 11.15
N ALA A 415 66.23 -19.50 11.48
CA ALA A 415 64.99 -20.23 11.11
C ALA A 415 63.77 -19.63 11.79
N LYS A 416 62.68 -19.42 11.06
CA LYS A 416 61.39 -18.96 11.62
C LYS A 416 60.79 -19.95 12.60
N LYS A 417 60.97 -21.25 12.28
CA LYS A 417 60.54 -22.34 13.18
C LYS A 417 61.54 -23.47 13.17
N VAL A 418 61.90 -23.95 14.32
CA VAL A 418 62.66 -25.20 14.50
C VAL A 418 61.64 -26.28 14.80
N VAL A 419 61.64 -27.34 13.99
CA VAL A 419 60.66 -28.43 14.08
C VAL A 419 61.33 -29.74 14.47
N SER A 420 60.60 -30.65 15.13
CA SER A 420 61.03 -32.00 15.39
C SER A 420 61.13 -32.83 14.11
N LEU A 421 61.86 -33.95 14.14
CA LEU A 421 61.99 -34.82 12.96
C LEU A 421 60.63 -35.49 12.57
N SER A 422 59.66 -35.52 13.46
CA SER A 422 58.32 -36.03 13.19
C SER A 422 57.41 -34.99 12.52
N GLU A 423 57.77 -33.71 12.54
CA GLU A 423 57.01 -32.58 11.97
C GLU A 423 57.62 -32.03 10.68
N LEU A 424 58.56 -32.79 10.07
CA LEU A 424 59.22 -32.38 8.85
C LEU A 424 58.24 -32.27 7.68
N GLU A 425 58.35 -31.15 6.96
CA GLU A 425 57.69 -30.94 5.70
C GLU A 425 58.66 -30.91 4.55
N VAL A 426 58.25 -31.34 3.37
CA VAL A 426 59.08 -31.30 2.15
C VAL A 426 59.62 -29.89 1.94
N GLY A 427 60.94 -29.77 1.75
CA GLY A 427 61.63 -28.49 1.63
C GLY A 427 62.26 -27.98 2.93
N ASP A 428 61.95 -28.53 4.11
CA ASP A 428 62.63 -28.16 5.36
C ASP A 428 64.14 -28.45 5.28
N ILE A 429 64.97 -27.62 5.92
CA ILE A 429 66.42 -27.89 6.08
C ILE A 429 66.58 -28.82 7.30
N LEU A 430 67.10 -30.00 7.07
CA LEU A 430 67.55 -30.88 8.13
C LEU A 430 68.87 -30.33 8.70
N TRP A 431 68.96 -30.24 10.03
CA TRP A 431 70.08 -29.66 10.74
C TRP A 431 70.64 -30.60 11.78
N ARG A 432 71.94 -30.70 11.80
CA ARG A 432 72.79 -31.17 12.90
C ARG A 432 74.04 -30.33 13.05
N SER A 433 74.76 -30.41 14.16
CA SER A 433 76.04 -29.70 14.29
C SER A 433 76.97 -30.02 13.10
N GLY A 434 77.38 -29.00 12.40
CA GLY A 434 78.35 -29.06 11.26
C GLY A 434 77.71 -29.58 9.96
N HIS A 435 76.44 -29.88 9.87
CA HIS A 435 75.88 -30.36 8.60
C HIS A 435 74.39 -30.03 8.42
N VAL A 436 74.01 -29.75 7.17
CA VAL A 436 72.63 -29.51 6.74
C VAL A 436 72.30 -30.23 5.42
N GLY A 437 71.04 -30.48 5.19
CA GLY A 437 70.50 -31.02 3.96
C GLY A 437 69.06 -30.57 3.80
N ILE A 438 68.41 -30.81 2.67
CA ILE A 438 67.02 -30.46 2.37
C ILE A 438 66.16 -31.73 2.41
N TYR A 439 65.14 -31.75 3.23
CA TYR A 439 64.20 -32.87 3.32
C TYR A 439 63.36 -32.95 2.04
N ILE A 440 63.27 -34.13 1.43
CA ILE A 440 62.56 -34.35 0.17
C ILE A 440 61.34 -35.30 0.33
N GLY A 441 60.98 -35.65 1.58
CA GLY A 441 59.90 -36.62 1.87
C GLY A 441 60.44 -38.02 2.09
N ASN A 442 59.60 -38.88 2.63
CA ASN A 442 59.84 -40.34 2.82
C ASN A 442 61.17 -40.66 3.50
N GLY A 443 61.59 -39.85 4.48
CA GLY A 443 62.80 -40.05 5.22
C GLY A 443 64.10 -39.81 4.43
N GLN A 444 64.01 -39.19 3.27
CA GLN A 444 65.09 -38.86 2.38
C GLN A 444 65.41 -37.35 2.37
N TYR A 445 66.62 -37.03 1.99
CA TYR A 445 67.07 -35.64 1.89
C TYR A 445 68.15 -35.52 0.78
N VAL A 446 68.25 -34.32 0.21
CA VAL A 446 69.32 -33.96 -0.72
C VAL A 446 70.30 -33.02 -0.03
N HIS A 447 71.59 -33.28 -0.20
CA HIS A 447 72.66 -32.55 0.47
C HIS A 447 74.01 -32.58 -0.32
N ALA A 448 74.92 -31.70 0.04
CA ALA A 448 76.36 -31.77 -0.30
C ALA A 448 77.11 -32.33 0.89
N PRO A 449 77.62 -33.61 0.88
CA PRO A 449 77.96 -34.33 2.10
C PRO A 449 79.33 -33.90 2.68
N HIS A 450 80.42 -34.07 1.94
CA HIS A 450 81.79 -33.80 2.37
C HIS A 450 82.79 -33.77 1.16
N THR A 451 84.02 -33.35 1.40
CA THR A 451 85.07 -33.34 0.39
C THR A 451 85.25 -34.75 -0.24
N GLY A 452 85.37 -34.77 -1.57
CA GLY A 452 85.48 -35.98 -2.36
C GLY A 452 84.13 -36.62 -2.75
N ASP A 453 82.99 -36.01 -2.35
CA ASP A 453 81.61 -36.48 -2.69
C ASP A 453 80.92 -35.38 -3.54
N VAL A 454 79.69 -35.72 -3.96
CA VAL A 454 78.84 -34.84 -4.77
C VAL A 454 77.46 -34.61 -4.10
N VAL A 455 76.79 -33.58 -4.58
CA VAL A 455 75.35 -33.43 -4.18
C VAL A 455 74.60 -34.68 -4.53
N LYS A 456 73.91 -35.26 -3.55
CA LYS A 456 73.21 -36.52 -3.72
C LYS A 456 71.98 -36.62 -2.80
N VAL A 457 71.11 -37.59 -3.08
CA VAL A 457 70.05 -38.00 -2.17
C VAL A 457 70.54 -39.07 -1.23
N SER A 458 70.21 -38.88 0.03
CA SER A 458 70.52 -39.85 1.12
C SER A 458 69.28 -40.15 1.95
N SER A 459 69.27 -41.26 2.68
CA SER A 459 68.18 -41.66 3.55
C SER A 459 68.61 -41.66 5.05
N GLY A 460 67.65 -41.61 5.95
CA GLY A 460 67.87 -41.71 7.38
C GLY A 460 67.97 -40.35 8.06
N VAL A 461 66.86 -39.64 8.12
CA VAL A 461 66.73 -38.32 8.76
C VAL A 461 67.09 -38.34 10.26
N GLY A 462 67.03 -39.50 10.92
CA GLY A 462 67.40 -39.66 12.35
C GLY A 462 68.87 -39.31 12.69
N LYS A 463 69.71 -39.07 11.71
CA LYS A 463 71.10 -38.53 11.85
C LYS A 463 71.13 -37.03 12.14
N PHE A 464 69.98 -36.31 11.93
CA PHE A 464 69.83 -34.90 12.20
C PHE A 464 69.15 -34.66 13.59
N THR A 465 69.27 -33.45 14.09
CA THR A 465 68.74 -33.07 15.39
C THR A 465 67.34 -32.44 15.26
N CYS A 466 67.10 -31.70 14.19
CA CYS A 466 65.85 -31.00 13.96
C CYS A 466 65.69 -30.59 12.48
N GLY A 467 64.49 -30.14 12.15
CA GLY A 467 64.21 -29.40 10.90
C GLY A 467 64.23 -27.91 11.11
N LEU A 468 64.56 -27.13 10.07
CA LEU A 468 64.53 -25.67 10.05
C LEU A 468 63.57 -25.24 8.97
N ARG A 469 62.53 -24.48 9.35
CA ARG A 469 61.53 -23.94 8.43
C ARG A 469 61.65 -22.44 8.30
N TYR A 470 61.65 -21.91 7.07
CA TYR A 470 61.85 -20.50 6.75
C TYR A 470 60.63 -19.82 6.11
N GLN A 471 59.50 -20.53 6.03
CA GLN A 471 58.26 -20.08 5.39
C GLN A 471 57.17 -19.87 6.45
#